data_92aab808a672956ef8f2762014ea1268
#
_entry.id   92aab808a672956ef8f2762014ea1268
#
_cell.length_a   1.000
_cell.length_b   1.000
_cell.length_c   1.000
_cell.angle_alpha   90.00
_cell.angle_beta   90.00
_cell.angle_gamma   90.00
#
_symmetry.space_group_name_H-M   'P 1'
#
loop_
_entity.id
_entity.type
_entity.pdbx_description
1 polymer ?
#
loop_
_entity_poly.entity_id
_entity_poly.type
_entity_poly.pdbx_seq_one_letter_code
_entity_poly.pdbx_strand_id
1 'polypeptide(L)'
;MISQKVTRDDVAKLAGVSPAVVSYVINSSKNVSEKKRNAVLQAIKELKYQPNLQARSLKTRQSMQIAFVCDNLRNDWMELPEKMLFERGYYVSHCYSRDGDDFIRMLISRQFDGIFMMSNRYSTAQLRQISDSGIPIVLYQTREYGELGDNVAAVVPDLYSGVMKSVNYLVMHGHKRIALLLPMRYRSSGIDSNGFRERAYVQALRDNGLEPDDALIFSNTESPEQFLSYISDMMIGKSPEERPTAFIAGNDFMAAEVMKIIKSLGLRMPENVAVIGTDNTYLTTMLSPTLTSVDFSKEEFAKQLTDTMLALIRGEHCEDVYIHVNLSVKESA
;
A
#
# COMPACT_ATOMS: atom_id res chain seq x y z
N MET A 1 -16.85 -4.40 38.77
CA MET A 1 -16.39 -5.79 38.92
C MET A 1 -15.86 -6.26 37.60
N ILE A 2 -14.55 -6.53 37.49
CA ILE A 2 -13.95 -7.11 36.27
C ILE A 2 -14.43 -8.54 36.23
N SER A 3 -15.28 -8.89 35.25
CA SER A 3 -15.73 -10.25 35.02
C SER A 3 -14.52 -11.17 34.86
N GLN A 4 -14.40 -12.19 35.67
CA GLN A 4 -13.31 -13.15 35.62
C GLN A 4 -13.38 -13.84 34.24
N LYS A 5 -12.34 -13.62 33.41
CA LYS A 5 -12.29 -14.11 32.03
C LYS A 5 -12.24 -15.64 32.06
N VAL A 6 -13.19 -16.29 31.42
CA VAL A 6 -13.23 -17.77 31.32
C VAL A 6 -11.93 -18.27 30.71
N THR A 7 -11.35 -19.28 31.31
CA THR A 7 -10.07 -19.87 30.91
C THR A 7 -10.27 -21.21 30.20
N ARG A 8 -9.21 -21.71 29.56
CA ARG A 8 -9.21 -23.06 28.97
C ARG A 8 -9.39 -24.17 30.04
N ASP A 9 -8.91 -23.92 31.26
CA ASP A 9 -9.02 -24.84 32.37
C ASP A 9 -10.46 -24.95 32.85
N ASP A 10 -11.26 -23.89 32.81
CA ASP A 10 -12.70 -23.92 33.12
C ASP A 10 -13.46 -24.76 32.09
N VAL A 11 -13.13 -24.64 30.80
CA VAL A 11 -13.70 -25.49 29.74
C VAL A 11 -13.32 -26.95 29.95
N ALA A 12 -12.06 -27.23 30.29
CA ALA A 12 -11.58 -28.58 30.55
C ALA A 12 -12.33 -29.22 31.72
N LYS A 13 -12.52 -28.46 32.80
CA LYS A 13 -13.25 -28.88 34.00
C LYS A 13 -14.71 -29.18 33.68
N LEU A 14 -15.41 -28.33 32.97
CA LEU A 14 -16.81 -28.52 32.58
C LEU A 14 -16.99 -29.71 31.62
N ALA A 15 -16.07 -29.88 30.65
CA ALA A 15 -16.09 -30.96 29.66
C ALA A 15 -15.59 -32.31 30.20
N GLY A 16 -15.06 -32.37 31.43
CA GLY A 16 -14.50 -33.59 32.01
C GLY A 16 -13.27 -34.14 31.28
N VAL A 17 -12.42 -33.25 30.75
CA VAL A 17 -11.22 -33.61 29.97
C VAL A 17 -9.99 -32.79 30.43
N SER A 18 -8.81 -33.18 29.99
CA SER A 18 -7.62 -32.37 30.26
C SER A 18 -7.58 -31.09 29.40
N PRO A 19 -6.87 -30.02 29.84
CA PRO A 19 -6.66 -28.80 29.03
C PRO A 19 -5.96 -29.06 27.69
N ALA A 20 -5.18 -30.14 27.61
CA ALA A 20 -4.56 -30.57 26.35
C ALA A 20 -5.60 -31.08 25.34
N VAL A 21 -6.61 -31.81 25.78
CA VAL A 21 -7.72 -32.28 24.92
C VAL A 21 -8.53 -31.10 24.41
N VAL A 22 -8.84 -30.11 25.27
CA VAL A 22 -9.49 -28.86 24.83
C VAL A 22 -8.66 -28.18 23.74
N SER A 23 -7.34 -28.07 23.90
CA SER A 23 -6.44 -27.51 22.90
C SER A 23 -6.47 -28.32 21.59
N TYR A 24 -6.50 -29.66 21.64
CA TYR A 24 -6.58 -30.48 20.43
C TYR A 24 -7.91 -30.31 19.69
N VAL A 25 -9.02 -30.16 20.41
CA VAL A 25 -10.32 -29.90 19.79
C VAL A 25 -10.38 -28.54 19.13
N ILE A 26 -9.92 -27.47 19.81
CA ILE A 26 -9.92 -26.10 19.29
C ILE A 26 -9.03 -25.98 18.06
N ASN A 27 -7.84 -26.60 18.06
CA ASN A 27 -6.88 -26.48 16.98
C ASN A 27 -7.01 -27.60 15.92
N SER A 28 -7.94 -28.52 16.05
CA SER A 28 -8.09 -29.70 15.17
C SER A 28 -6.77 -30.47 14.95
N SER A 29 -5.87 -30.46 15.95
CA SER A 29 -4.47 -30.89 15.77
C SER A 29 -4.21 -32.38 16.04
N LYS A 30 -5.16 -33.10 16.64
CA LYS A 30 -5.09 -34.55 16.90
C LYS A 30 -6.48 -35.18 16.83
N ASN A 31 -6.53 -36.47 16.53
CA ASN A 31 -7.76 -37.24 16.59
C ASN A 31 -8.23 -37.34 18.06
N VAL A 32 -9.36 -36.73 18.35
CA VAL A 32 -10.08 -36.78 19.60
C VAL A 32 -11.37 -37.55 19.35
N SER A 33 -11.74 -38.48 20.25
CA SER A 33 -12.99 -39.22 20.11
C SER A 33 -14.17 -38.25 20.02
N GLU A 34 -15.17 -38.60 19.22
CA GLU A 34 -16.36 -37.77 18.97
C GLU A 34 -17.09 -37.37 20.27
N LYS A 35 -17.19 -38.30 21.23
CA LYS A 35 -17.74 -38.03 22.54
C LYS A 35 -17.00 -36.87 23.27
N LYS A 36 -15.67 -36.89 23.30
CA LYS A 36 -14.88 -35.85 23.95
C LYS A 36 -14.91 -34.53 23.17
N ARG A 37 -14.92 -34.60 21.84
CA ARG A 37 -15.06 -33.41 20.98
C ARG A 37 -16.37 -32.69 21.27
N ASN A 38 -17.48 -33.41 21.28
CA ASN A 38 -18.82 -32.85 21.54
C ASN A 38 -18.94 -32.24 22.93
N ALA A 39 -18.40 -32.91 23.96
CA ALA A 39 -18.38 -32.40 25.34
C ALA A 39 -17.60 -31.06 25.42
N VAL A 40 -16.44 -30.96 24.75
CA VAL A 40 -15.64 -29.72 24.70
C VAL A 40 -16.37 -28.59 23.96
N LEU A 41 -16.96 -28.88 22.80
CA LEU A 41 -17.72 -27.88 22.03
C LEU A 41 -18.94 -27.36 22.79
N GLN A 42 -19.62 -28.22 23.51
CA GLN A 42 -20.74 -27.85 24.38
C GLN A 42 -20.28 -26.96 25.54
N ALA A 43 -19.19 -27.32 26.23
CA ALA A 43 -18.61 -26.52 27.31
C ALA A 43 -18.13 -25.14 26.81
N ILE A 44 -17.51 -25.04 25.62
CA ILE A 44 -17.13 -23.76 24.97
C ILE A 44 -18.38 -22.89 24.78
N LYS A 45 -19.47 -23.46 24.25
CA LYS A 45 -20.71 -22.73 23.98
C LYS A 45 -21.37 -22.25 25.29
N GLU A 46 -21.44 -23.11 26.30
CA GLU A 46 -22.06 -22.81 27.58
C GLU A 46 -21.30 -21.69 28.34
N LEU A 47 -19.98 -21.82 28.41
CA LEU A 47 -19.10 -20.83 29.05
C LEU A 47 -18.84 -19.59 28.21
N LYS A 48 -19.33 -19.55 26.95
CA LYS A 48 -18.99 -18.51 25.96
C LYS A 48 -17.47 -18.28 25.89
N TYR A 49 -16.71 -19.37 25.98
CA TYR A 49 -15.27 -19.31 25.99
C TYR A 49 -14.74 -18.86 24.62
N GLN A 50 -13.87 -17.88 24.64
CA GLN A 50 -13.11 -17.45 23.46
C GLN A 50 -11.62 -17.75 23.68
N PRO A 51 -10.97 -18.47 22.74
CA PRO A 51 -9.55 -18.74 22.84
C PRO A 51 -8.75 -17.45 22.98
N ASN A 52 -7.84 -17.41 23.94
CA ASN A 52 -6.94 -16.26 24.08
C ASN A 52 -5.82 -16.36 23.05
N LEU A 53 -5.90 -15.56 21.99
CA LEU A 53 -4.91 -15.51 20.91
C LEU A 53 -3.53 -15.04 21.41
N GLN A 54 -3.47 -14.15 22.42
CA GLN A 54 -2.21 -13.71 23.03
C GLN A 54 -1.49 -14.85 23.75
N ALA A 55 -2.25 -15.71 24.47
CA ALA A 55 -1.67 -16.90 25.11
C ALA A 55 -1.21 -17.95 24.08
N ARG A 56 -1.83 -17.98 22.90
CA ARG A 56 -1.41 -18.82 21.77
C ARG A 56 -0.12 -18.27 21.15
N SER A 57 -0.04 -16.96 20.90
CA SER A 57 1.14 -16.32 20.30
C SER A 57 2.39 -16.50 21.14
N LEU A 58 2.30 -16.43 22.45
CA LEU A 58 3.41 -16.71 23.36
C LEU A 58 3.95 -18.16 23.23
N LYS A 59 3.08 -19.12 22.90
CA LYS A 59 3.48 -20.53 22.73
C LYS A 59 4.01 -20.84 21.34
N THR A 60 3.42 -20.23 20.31
CA THR A 60 3.77 -20.48 18.90
C THR A 60 4.84 -19.52 18.39
N ARG A 61 5.14 -18.45 19.11
CA ARG A 61 5.92 -17.29 18.66
C ARG A 61 5.39 -16.63 17.38
N GLN A 62 4.10 -16.80 17.11
CA GLN A 62 3.37 -16.20 16.00
C GLN A 62 2.18 -15.42 16.51
N SER A 63 2.11 -14.14 16.18
CA SER A 63 1.00 -13.26 16.56
C SER A 63 -0.23 -13.48 15.69
N MET A 64 -0.07 -14.08 14.52
CA MET A 64 -1.05 -14.15 13.44
C MET A 64 -1.56 -12.76 13.04
N GLN A 65 -0.69 -11.74 13.14
CA GLN A 65 -0.98 -10.37 12.79
C GLN A 65 0.06 -9.82 11.81
N ILE A 66 -0.41 -9.14 10.79
CA ILE A 66 0.40 -8.41 9.82
C ILE A 66 0.03 -6.94 9.90
N ALA A 67 1.03 -6.06 9.96
CA ALA A 67 0.79 -4.63 9.92
C ALA A 67 0.79 -4.13 8.47
N PHE A 68 -0.22 -3.34 8.09
CA PHE A 68 -0.21 -2.52 6.89
C PHE A 68 0.10 -1.09 7.30
N VAL A 69 1.33 -0.64 7.01
CA VAL A 69 1.79 0.71 7.35
C VAL A 69 1.63 1.62 6.13
N CYS A 70 0.74 2.60 6.21
CA CYS A 70 0.38 3.47 5.10
C CYS A 70 0.20 4.92 5.53
N ASP A 71 0.35 5.86 4.61
CA ASP A 71 0.15 7.30 4.86
C ASP A 71 -1.33 7.68 4.86
N ASN A 72 -2.17 6.90 4.18
CA ASN A 72 -3.63 7.05 4.13
C ASN A 72 -4.30 5.71 3.81
N LEU A 73 -5.61 5.61 4.04
CA LEU A 73 -6.42 4.40 3.78
C LEU A 73 -7.31 4.55 2.52
N ARG A 74 -6.89 5.33 1.53
CA ARG A 74 -7.71 5.63 0.35
C ARG A 74 -7.52 4.63 -0.81
N ASN A 75 -6.81 3.53 -0.58
CA ASN A 75 -6.50 2.55 -1.62
C ASN A 75 -7.44 1.36 -1.51
N ASP A 76 -8.43 1.30 -2.39
CA ASP A 76 -9.41 0.21 -2.52
C ASP A 76 -8.77 -1.15 -2.87
N TRP A 77 -7.61 -1.14 -3.53
CA TRP A 77 -6.88 -2.35 -3.90
C TRP A 77 -6.22 -3.10 -2.73
N MET A 78 -6.23 -2.52 -1.52
CA MET A 78 -5.74 -3.19 -0.30
C MET A 78 -6.75 -4.19 0.29
N GLU A 79 -8.02 -4.15 -0.12
CA GLU A 79 -9.06 -5.06 0.37
C GLU A 79 -8.76 -6.53 0.00
N LEU A 80 -8.29 -6.77 -1.21
CA LEU A 80 -7.99 -8.12 -1.68
C LEU A 80 -6.85 -8.79 -0.90
N PRO A 81 -5.67 -8.17 -0.71
CA PRO A 81 -4.62 -8.74 0.14
C PRO A 81 -5.10 -9.03 1.57
N GLU A 82 -5.88 -8.13 2.17
CA GLU A 82 -6.42 -8.32 3.50
C GLU A 82 -7.32 -9.57 3.56
N LYS A 83 -8.24 -9.72 2.61
CA LYS A 83 -9.11 -10.90 2.50
C LYS A 83 -8.29 -12.18 2.33
N MET A 84 -7.30 -12.18 1.43
CA MET A 84 -6.45 -13.34 1.19
C MET A 84 -5.61 -13.74 2.40
N LEU A 85 -5.12 -12.78 3.18
CA LEU A 85 -4.41 -13.02 4.43
C LEU A 85 -5.35 -13.53 5.52
N PHE A 86 -6.56 -12.98 5.61
CA PHE A 86 -7.59 -13.45 6.56
C PHE A 86 -7.98 -14.91 6.31
N GLU A 87 -8.15 -15.31 5.06
CA GLU A 87 -8.43 -16.72 4.70
C GLU A 87 -7.30 -17.68 5.10
N ARG A 88 -6.07 -17.15 5.27
CA ARG A 88 -4.90 -17.88 5.76
C ARG A 88 -4.69 -17.77 7.28
N GLY A 89 -5.65 -17.16 7.98
CA GLY A 89 -5.67 -17.02 9.43
C GLY A 89 -4.93 -15.82 9.99
N TYR A 90 -4.45 -14.91 9.15
CA TYR A 90 -3.82 -13.68 9.58
C TYR A 90 -4.84 -12.56 9.74
N TYR A 91 -4.66 -11.75 10.77
CA TYR A 91 -5.41 -10.52 10.98
C TYR A 91 -4.54 -9.34 10.54
N VAL A 92 -5.11 -8.42 9.74
CA VAL A 92 -4.40 -7.22 9.29
C VAL A 92 -4.68 -6.06 10.23
N SER A 93 -3.62 -5.39 10.67
CA SER A 93 -3.67 -4.17 11.46
C SER A 93 -3.24 -2.98 10.61
N HIS A 94 -4.16 -2.08 10.29
CA HIS A 94 -3.86 -0.85 9.59
C HIS A 94 -3.20 0.15 10.55
N CYS A 95 -1.97 0.56 10.21
CA CYS A 95 -1.16 1.48 10.99
C CYS A 95 -0.89 2.74 10.16
N TYR A 96 -1.41 3.89 10.59
CA TYR A 96 -1.00 5.15 9.98
C TYR A 96 0.47 5.44 10.29
N SER A 97 1.23 5.74 9.24
CA SER A 97 2.63 6.10 9.36
C SER A 97 2.83 7.37 10.19
N ARG A 98 3.90 7.41 10.96
CA ARG A 98 4.28 8.55 11.79
C ARG A 98 5.79 8.77 11.67
N ASP A 99 6.22 10.01 11.76
CA ASP A 99 7.63 10.35 11.75
C ASP A 99 8.33 9.91 13.05
N GLY A 100 9.63 9.65 12.91
CA GLY A 100 10.52 9.37 14.03
C GLY A 100 10.66 7.90 14.42
N ASP A 101 11.72 7.64 15.20
CA ASP A 101 12.13 6.29 15.60
C ASP A 101 11.19 5.67 16.64
N ASP A 102 10.39 6.48 17.34
CA ASP A 102 9.39 5.97 18.28
C ASP A 102 8.35 5.09 17.60
N PHE A 103 7.94 5.45 16.39
CA PHE A 103 7.00 4.63 15.62
C PHE A 103 7.64 3.31 15.20
N ILE A 104 8.89 3.33 14.78
CA ILE A 104 9.65 2.11 14.42
C ILE A 104 9.78 1.19 15.65
N ARG A 105 10.16 1.75 16.81
CA ARG A 105 10.23 0.99 18.08
C ARG A 105 8.86 0.40 18.46
N MET A 106 7.78 1.15 18.22
CA MET A 106 6.42 0.67 18.48
C MET A 106 6.06 -0.51 17.56
N LEU A 107 6.36 -0.43 16.26
CA LEU A 107 6.13 -1.53 15.31
C LEU A 107 6.86 -2.80 15.75
N ILE A 108 8.15 -2.68 16.11
CA ILE A 108 8.96 -3.81 16.57
C ILE A 108 8.39 -4.40 17.86
N SER A 109 7.99 -3.56 18.82
CA SER A 109 7.46 -4.01 20.12
C SER A 109 6.12 -4.74 20.02
N ARG A 110 5.36 -4.52 18.94
CA ARG A 110 4.06 -5.19 18.69
C ARG A 110 4.20 -6.62 18.22
N GLN A 111 5.41 -7.04 17.83
CA GLN A 111 5.69 -8.42 17.40
C GLN A 111 4.76 -8.91 16.30
N PHE A 112 4.54 -8.08 15.27
CA PHE A 112 3.86 -8.51 14.05
C PHE A 112 4.65 -9.65 13.40
N ASP A 113 3.96 -10.60 12.77
CA ASP A 113 4.61 -11.67 12.02
C ASP A 113 5.18 -11.16 10.69
N GLY A 114 4.71 -10.01 10.20
CA GLY A 114 5.22 -9.32 9.04
C GLY A 114 4.65 -7.90 8.91
N ILE A 115 5.31 -7.08 8.12
CA ILE A 115 4.91 -5.70 7.85
C ILE A 115 4.85 -5.45 6.35
N PHE A 116 3.69 -5.01 5.84
CA PHE A 116 3.61 -4.39 4.53
C PHE A 116 3.82 -2.89 4.68
N MET A 117 4.96 -2.41 4.18
CA MET A 117 5.39 -1.01 4.29
C MET A 117 5.06 -0.26 3.00
N MET A 118 3.99 0.52 3.03
CA MET A 118 3.52 1.31 1.90
C MET A 118 3.96 2.78 1.99
N SER A 119 4.47 3.19 3.14
CA SER A 119 4.94 4.56 3.37
C SER A 119 6.40 4.74 2.95
N ASN A 120 6.68 5.80 2.21
CA ASN A 120 8.03 6.19 1.81
C ASN A 120 8.75 7.11 2.81
N ARG A 121 8.17 7.31 4.01
CA ARG A 121 8.76 8.18 5.06
C ARG A 121 10.05 7.67 5.62
N TYR A 122 10.26 6.36 5.59
CA TYR A 122 11.30 5.71 6.38
C TYR A 122 12.59 5.57 5.58
N SER A 123 13.71 5.93 6.23
CA SER A 123 15.05 5.74 5.66
C SER A 123 15.42 4.26 5.59
N THR A 124 16.45 3.93 4.80
CA THR A 124 17.04 2.58 4.77
C THR A 124 17.42 2.10 6.16
N ALA A 125 18.00 2.99 7.00
CA ALA A 125 18.40 2.64 8.37
C ALA A 125 17.20 2.25 9.25
N GLN A 126 16.06 2.94 9.12
CA GLN A 126 14.85 2.63 9.86
C GLN A 126 14.21 1.33 9.41
N LEU A 127 14.17 1.06 8.10
CA LEU A 127 13.68 -0.23 7.57
C LEU A 127 14.60 -1.37 7.99
N ARG A 128 15.93 -1.15 7.97
CA ARG A 128 16.90 -2.11 8.46
C ARG A 128 16.71 -2.43 9.95
N GLN A 129 16.41 -1.44 10.79
CA GLN A 129 16.12 -1.65 12.20
C GLN A 129 14.94 -2.62 12.41
N ILE A 130 13.89 -2.54 11.58
CA ILE A 130 12.78 -3.50 11.61
C ILE A 130 13.25 -4.89 11.14
N SER A 131 13.92 -4.95 9.99
CA SER A 131 14.44 -6.19 9.42
C SER A 131 15.39 -6.93 10.38
N ASP A 132 16.33 -6.21 10.99
CA ASP A 132 17.30 -6.75 11.96
C ASP A 132 16.61 -7.28 13.23
N SER A 133 15.40 -6.81 13.56
CA SER A 133 14.59 -7.37 14.65
C SER A 133 13.97 -8.73 14.30
N GLY A 134 14.14 -9.21 13.07
CA GLY A 134 13.62 -10.47 12.57
C GLY A 134 12.19 -10.39 12.01
N ILE A 135 11.60 -9.20 11.90
CA ILE A 135 10.25 -9.01 11.33
C ILE A 135 10.38 -8.88 9.81
N PRO A 136 9.76 -9.77 9.01
CA PRO A 136 9.72 -9.66 7.56
C PRO A 136 9.02 -8.40 7.08
N ILE A 137 9.54 -7.81 6.00
CA ILE A 137 8.95 -6.62 5.38
C ILE A 137 8.67 -6.88 3.90
N VAL A 138 7.44 -6.62 3.47
CA VAL A 138 7.14 -6.43 2.05
C VAL A 138 6.99 -4.94 1.79
N LEU A 139 7.75 -4.41 0.83
CA LEU A 139 7.78 -3.00 0.50
C LEU A 139 6.88 -2.68 -0.69
N TYR A 140 6.11 -1.59 -0.60
CA TYR A 140 5.61 -0.87 -1.77
C TYR A 140 6.67 0.16 -2.17
N GLN A 141 7.64 -0.29 -2.97
CA GLN A 141 8.84 0.49 -3.26
C GLN A 141 8.60 1.48 -4.39
N THR A 142 8.78 2.77 -4.13
CA THR A 142 8.69 3.83 -5.15
C THR A 142 10.03 4.51 -5.43
N ARG A 143 11.08 4.09 -4.73
CA ARG A 143 12.46 4.56 -4.86
C ARG A 143 13.44 3.46 -4.49
N GLU A 144 14.69 3.66 -4.78
CA GLU A 144 15.74 2.75 -4.32
C GLU A 144 16.01 2.91 -2.83
N TYR A 145 16.22 1.79 -2.17
CA TYR A 145 16.77 1.69 -0.83
C TYR A 145 18.16 1.06 -0.93
N GLY A 146 19.04 1.33 0.04
CA GLY A 146 20.28 0.58 0.20
C GLY A 146 20.00 -0.86 0.62
N GLU A 147 21.07 -1.62 0.93
CA GLU A 147 20.92 -3.00 1.39
C GLU A 147 19.99 -3.09 2.59
N LEU A 148 18.99 -3.95 2.45
CA LEU A 148 18.07 -4.40 3.49
C LEU A 148 18.35 -5.88 3.79
N GLY A 149 17.77 -6.43 4.85
CA GLY A 149 17.99 -7.85 5.19
C GLY A 149 17.31 -8.81 4.20
N ASP A 150 17.71 -10.10 4.24
CA ASP A 150 17.15 -11.16 3.39
C ASP A 150 15.66 -11.43 3.65
N ASN A 151 15.11 -10.89 4.74
CA ASN A 151 13.70 -10.91 5.09
C ASN A 151 12.91 -9.70 4.57
N VAL A 152 13.43 -9.02 3.53
CA VAL A 152 12.78 -7.88 2.88
C VAL A 152 12.68 -8.14 1.39
N ALA A 153 11.49 -7.93 0.81
CA ALA A 153 11.27 -7.97 -0.63
C ALA A 153 10.25 -6.89 -1.02
N ALA A 154 10.28 -6.44 -2.27
CA ALA A 154 9.31 -5.51 -2.81
C ALA A 154 8.22 -6.22 -3.62
N VAL A 155 6.97 -5.78 -3.47
CA VAL A 155 5.87 -6.10 -4.39
C VAL A 155 5.21 -4.79 -4.79
N VAL A 156 5.37 -4.38 -6.04
CA VAL A 156 4.98 -3.06 -6.48
C VAL A 156 4.56 -3.06 -7.95
N PRO A 157 3.55 -2.26 -8.35
CA PRO A 157 3.31 -1.99 -9.77
C PRO A 157 4.54 -1.34 -10.41
N ASP A 158 4.82 -1.70 -11.67
CA ASP A 158 5.94 -1.11 -12.42
C ASP A 158 5.66 0.38 -12.73
N LEU A 159 5.88 1.21 -11.72
CA LEU A 159 5.64 2.65 -11.76
C LEU A 159 6.53 3.35 -12.79
N TYR A 160 7.71 2.79 -13.07
CA TYR A 160 8.59 3.32 -14.11
C TYR A 160 7.94 3.19 -15.49
N SER A 161 7.54 1.96 -15.86
CA SER A 161 6.83 1.73 -17.13
C SER A 161 5.51 2.48 -17.23
N GLY A 162 4.81 2.65 -16.10
CA GLY A 162 3.55 3.40 -16.07
C GLY A 162 3.72 4.85 -16.50
N VAL A 163 4.76 5.54 -16.01
CA VAL A 163 5.07 6.91 -16.40
C VAL A 163 5.57 6.98 -17.84
N MET A 164 6.44 6.04 -18.26
CA MET A 164 6.91 5.96 -19.64
C MET A 164 5.72 5.85 -20.61
N LYS A 165 4.77 4.95 -20.34
CA LYS A 165 3.55 4.79 -21.15
C LYS A 165 2.70 6.05 -21.18
N SER A 166 2.55 6.73 -20.05
CA SER A 166 1.76 7.96 -19.94
C SER A 166 2.38 9.11 -20.76
N VAL A 167 3.70 9.34 -20.64
CA VAL A 167 4.38 10.37 -21.43
C VAL A 167 4.29 10.05 -22.92
N ASN A 168 4.60 8.82 -23.33
CA ASN A 168 4.54 8.42 -24.75
C ASN A 168 3.14 8.62 -25.32
N TYR A 169 2.10 8.23 -24.58
CA TYR A 169 0.72 8.45 -24.97
C TYR A 169 0.42 9.94 -25.21
N LEU A 170 0.77 10.78 -24.26
CA LEU A 170 0.53 12.23 -24.35
C LEU A 170 1.30 12.87 -25.51
N VAL A 171 2.57 12.50 -25.72
CA VAL A 171 3.38 13.02 -26.85
C VAL A 171 2.80 12.60 -28.18
N MET A 172 2.32 11.35 -28.31
CA MET A 172 1.63 10.88 -29.53
C MET A 172 0.35 11.67 -29.82
N HIS A 173 -0.28 12.26 -28.78
CA HIS A 173 -1.45 13.15 -28.92
C HIS A 173 -1.08 14.64 -29.03
N GLY A 174 0.20 14.96 -29.23
CA GLY A 174 0.67 16.31 -29.52
C GLY A 174 1.05 17.16 -28.30
N HIS A 175 0.98 16.61 -27.09
CA HIS A 175 1.39 17.33 -25.89
C HIS A 175 2.91 17.45 -25.78
N LYS A 176 3.41 18.67 -25.57
CA LYS A 176 4.83 18.96 -25.40
C LYS A 176 5.19 19.48 -24.02
N ARG A 177 4.26 20.21 -23.38
CA ARG A 177 4.40 20.67 -21.99
C ARG A 177 3.54 19.82 -21.08
N ILE A 178 4.17 18.80 -20.50
CA ILE A 178 3.54 17.78 -19.66
C ILE A 178 4.02 18.01 -18.23
N ALA A 179 3.12 18.15 -17.26
CA ALA A 179 3.49 18.26 -15.86
C ALA A 179 3.43 16.90 -15.15
N LEU A 180 4.44 16.60 -14.35
CA LEU A 180 4.46 15.43 -13.47
C LEU A 180 4.17 15.83 -12.03
N LEU A 181 3.14 15.27 -11.44
CA LEU A 181 2.70 15.55 -10.08
C LEU A 181 2.90 14.31 -9.21
N LEU A 182 3.89 14.31 -8.34
CA LEU A 182 4.19 13.19 -7.46
C LEU A 182 3.55 13.39 -6.09
N PRO A 183 3.13 12.31 -5.39
CA PRO A 183 2.63 12.39 -4.03
C PRO A 183 3.64 13.02 -3.08
N MET A 184 3.11 13.64 -2.02
CA MET A 184 3.91 14.33 -1.00
C MET A 184 5.15 13.52 -0.60
N ARG A 185 6.30 14.18 -0.57
CA ARG A 185 7.53 13.65 0.02
C ARG A 185 7.69 14.24 1.41
N TYR A 186 7.88 13.39 2.38
CA TYR A 186 8.19 13.83 3.72
C TYR A 186 9.68 14.20 3.80
N ARG A 187 9.95 15.50 3.92
CA ARG A 187 11.30 16.08 4.00
C ARG A 187 12.15 15.59 5.16
N SER A 188 11.51 15.04 6.20
CA SER A 188 12.18 14.60 7.44
C SER A 188 13.17 13.44 7.27
N SER A 189 13.18 12.76 6.13
CA SER A 189 14.01 11.59 5.91
C SER A 189 15.37 11.87 5.24
N GLY A 190 15.67 13.12 4.84
CA GLY A 190 16.91 13.46 4.12
C GLY A 190 17.09 12.67 2.80
N ILE A 191 15.99 12.19 2.24
CA ILE A 191 15.97 11.24 1.15
C ILE A 191 15.97 12.00 -0.17
N ASP A 192 16.99 11.71 -0.95
CA ASP A 192 17.18 12.25 -2.28
C ASP A 192 16.01 11.93 -3.23
N SER A 193 15.72 12.85 -4.12
CA SER A 193 14.50 12.92 -4.92
C SER A 193 14.41 11.96 -6.11
N ASN A 194 15.35 11.04 -6.30
CA ASN A 194 15.41 10.15 -7.45
C ASN A 194 14.44 8.95 -7.38
N GLY A 195 13.14 9.25 -7.31
CA GLY A 195 12.11 8.23 -7.42
C GLY A 195 12.02 7.65 -8.84
N PHE A 196 11.58 6.40 -8.96
CA PHE A 196 11.44 5.71 -10.25
C PHE A 196 10.58 6.49 -11.25
N ARG A 197 9.53 7.15 -10.79
CA ARG A 197 8.61 7.92 -11.65
C ARG A 197 9.24 9.17 -12.22
N GLU A 198 10.06 9.90 -11.47
CA GLU A 198 10.75 11.09 -11.94
C GLU A 198 11.80 10.73 -12.98
N ARG A 199 12.60 9.67 -12.73
CA ARG A 199 13.56 9.16 -13.72
C ARG A 199 12.88 8.71 -15.01
N ALA A 200 11.76 8.00 -14.89
CA ALA A 200 10.97 7.56 -16.04
C ALA A 200 10.43 8.74 -16.86
N TYR A 201 9.94 9.78 -16.19
CA TYR A 201 9.44 10.99 -16.84
C TYR A 201 10.54 11.72 -17.63
N VAL A 202 11.69 11.96 -16.99
CA VAL A 202 12.83 12.59 -17.63
C VAL A 202 13.32 11.77 -18.84
N GLN A 203 13.42 10.44 -18.67
CA GLN A 203 13.84 9.56 -19.75
C GLN A 203 12.83 9.56 -20.89
N ALA A 204 11.53 9.44 -20.60
CA ALA A 204 10.50 9.42 -21.63
C ALA A 204 10.41 10.72 -22.43
N LEU A 205 10.60 11.89 -21.80
CA LEU A 205 10.66 13.17 -22.50
C LEU A 205 11.85 13.20 -23.47
N ARG A 206 13.03 12.82 -23.02
CA ARG A 206 14.25 12.78 -23.86
C ARG A 206 14.12 11.81 -25.03
N ASP A 207 13.55 10.63 -24.79
CA ASP A 207 13.31 9.64 -25.85
C ASP A 207 12.35 10.16 -26.94
N ASN A 208 11.51 11.12 -26.59
CA ASN A 208 10.59 11.81 -27.50
C ASN A 208 11.12 13.17 -28.00
N GLY A 209 12.40 13.50 -27.76
CA GLY A 209 13.01 14.74 -28.21
C GLY A 209 12.52 16.00 -27.49
N LEU A 210 12.00 15.85 -26.27
CA LEU A 210 11.56 16.95 -25.42
C LEU A 210 12.56 17.17 -24.28
N GLU A 211 12.86 18.44 -23.96
CA GLU A 211 13.71 18.78 -22.83
C GLU A 211 12.88 18.79 -21.53
N PRO A 212 13.34 18.09 -20.48
CA PRO A 212 12.72 18.18 -19.17
C PRO A 212 12.79 19.60 -18.60
N ASP A 213 11.70 20.05 -17.99
CA ASP A 213 11.58 21.33 -17.31
C ASP A 213 11.26 21.06 -15.83
N ASP A 214 12.20 21.36 -14.94
CA ASP A 214 12.04 21.12 -13.49
C ASP A 214 10.84 21.89 -12.91
N ALA A 215 10.44 23.01 -13.52
CA ALA A 215 9.24 23.75 -13.14
C ALA A 215 7.95 22.98 -13.41
N LEU A 216 7.99 21.91 -14.21
CA LEU A 216 6.87 21.01 -14.49
C LEU A 216 6.87 19.75 -13.62
N ILE A 217 7.86 19.59 -12.73
CA ILE A 217 7.94 18.45 -11.81
C ILE A 217 7.57 18.92 -10.41
N PHE A 218 6.42 18.47 -9.96
CA PHE A 218 5.95 18.71 -8.60
C PHE A 218 6.18 17.50 -7.72
N SER A 219 7.10 17.60 -6.80
CA SER A 219 7.50 16.47 -5.97
C SER A 219 7.63 16.79 -4.47
N ASN A 220 7.23 18.00 -4.05
CA ASN A 220 7.62 18.49 -2.72
C ASN A 220 6.55 19.40 -2.11
N THR A 221 5.44 18.83 -1.60
CA THR A 221 4.48 19.58 -0.80
C THR A 221 4.49 19.18 0.66
N GLU A 222 4.37 20.19 1.50
CA GLU A 222 4.11 20.03 2.93
C GLU A 222 2.61 20.05 3.24
N SER A 223 1.77 20.49 2.30
CA SER A 223 0.32 20.57 2.50
C SER A 223 -0.49 20.47 1.20
N PRO A 224 -1.78 20.06 1.31
CA PRO A 224 -2.72 20.09 0.17
C PRO A 224 -2.89 21.48 -0.45
N GLU A 225 -2.82 22.54 0.37
CA GLU A 225 -2.96 23.92 -0.09
C GLU A 225 -1.82 24.34 -1.00
N GLN A 226 -0.57 23.92 -0.70
CA GLN A 226 0.58 24.16 -1.57
C GLN A 226 0.42 23.45 -2.91
N PHE A 227 -0.11 22.23 -2.92
CA PHE A 227 -0.40 21.51 -4.16
C PHE A 227 -1.41 22.26 -5.03
N LEU A 228 -2.52 22.71 -4.44
CA LEU A 228 -3.54 23.45 -5.17
C LEU A 228 -3.01 24.81 -5.68
N SER A 229 -2.21 25.51 -4.88
CA SER A 229 -1.55 26.77 -5.29
C SER A 229 -0.63 26.54 -6.48
N TYR A 230 0.22 25.51 -6.41
CA TYR A 230 1.15 25.19 -7.50
C TYR A 230 0.43 24.92 -8.83
N ILE A 231 -0.64 24.13 -8.84
CA ILE A 231 -1.43 23.88 -10.05
C ILE A 231 -2.06 25.18 -10.55
N SER A 232 -2.61 26.00 -9.64
CA SER A 232 -3.23 27.27 -9.99
C SER A 232 -2.22 28.24 -10.61
N ASP A 233 -1.02 28.35 -10.04
CA ASP A 233 0.05 29.23 -10.51
C ASP A 233 0.59 28.82 -11.90
N MET A 234 0.57 27.52 -12.21
CA MET A 234 0.94 27.00 -13.52
C MET A 234 -0.12 27.30 -14.60
N MET A 235 -1.37 27.52 -14.21
CA MET A 235 -2.50 27.64 -15.13
C MET A 235 -3.05 29.04 -15.24
N ILE A 236 -3.13 29.80 -14.13
CA ILE A 236 -3.78 31.11 -14.09
C ILE A 236 -2.88 32.17 -14.72
N GLY A 237 -3.46 32.98 -15.63
CA GLY A 237 -2.76 34.07 -16.28
C GLY A 237 -1.69 33.65 -17.28
N LYS A 238 -1.59 32.37 -17.61
CA LYS A 238 -0.65 31.81 -18.58
C LYS A 238 -1.31 31.65 -19.95
N SER A 239 -0.57 31.93 -21.00
CA SER A 239 -1.00 31.62 -22.36
C SER A 239 -1.00 30.11 -22.61
N PRO A 240 -1.67 29.63 -23.67
CA PRO A 240 -1.65 28.19 -24.01
C PRO A 240 -0.23 27.63 -24.25
N GLU A 241 0.72 28.47 -24.68
CA GLU A 241 2.12 28.11 -24.94
C GLU A 241 2.95 28.02 -23.65
N GLU A 242 2.56 28.78 -22.62
CA GLU A 242 3.30 28.86 -21.36
C GLU A 242 2.84 27.82 -20.33
N ARG A 243 1.54 27.44 -20.35
CA ARG A 243 0.98 26.47 -19.40
C ARG A 243 1.19 25.01 -19.84
N PRO A 244 1.21 24.06 -18.92
CA PRO A 244 1.13 22.66 -19.29
C PRO A 244 -0.20 22.35 -20.00
N THR A 245 -0.10 21.50 -21.03
CA THR A 245 -1.28 21.00 -21.75
C THR A 245 -1.66 19.58 -21.31
N ALA A 246 -0.84 18.95 -20.46
CA ALA A 246 -1.14 17.66 -19.89
C ALA A 246 -0.54 17.51 -18.49
N PHE A 247 -1.20 16.71 -17.65
CA PHE A 247 -0.77 16.35 -16.31
C PHE A 247 -0.73 14.84 -16.13
N ILE A 248 0.36 14.34 -15.56
CA ILE A 248 0.49 12.97 -15.05
C ILE A 248 0.50 13.05 -13.54
N ALA A 249 -0.53 12.53 -12.89
CA ALA A 249 -0.67 12.55 -11.44
C ALA A 249 -0.26 11.21 -10.82
N GLY A 250 0.47 11.26 -9.73
CA GLY A 250 1.00 10.11 -9.04
C GLY A 250 -0.04 9.23 -8.32
N ASN A 251 -1.30 9.67 -8.30
CA ASN A 251 -2.48 8.86 -7.96
C ASN A 251 -3.76 9.53 -8.48
N ASP A 252 -4.87 8.79 -8.49
CA ASP A 252 -6.15 9.27 -9.02
C ASP A 252 -6.78 10.41 -8.20
N PHE A 253 -6.49 10.48 -6.89
CA PHE A 253 -6.98 11.59 -6.05
C PHE A 253 -6.31 12.91 -6.43
N MET A 254 -5.00 12.90 -6.68
CA MET A 254 -4.30 14.08 -7.19
C MET A 254 -4.82 14.48 -8.57
N ALA A 255 -5.07 13.50 -9.44
CA ALA A 255 -5.67 13.75 -10.75
C ALA A 255 -7.05 14.42 -10.63
N ALA A 256 -7.90 13.96 -9.70
CA ALA A 256 -9.21 14.55 -9.46
C ALA A 256 -9.14 16.02 -9.00
N GLU A 257 -8.17 16.37 -8.15
CA GLU A 257 -7.95 17.76 -7.74
C GLU A 257 -7.49 18.62 -8.93
N VAL A 258 -6.59 18.11 -9.78
CA VAL A 258 -6.20 18.80 -11.03
C VAL A 258 -7.42 19.02 -11.93
N MET A 259 -8.23 18.00 -12.17
CA MET A 259 -9.42 18.08 -13.00
C MET A 259 -10.42 19.12 -12.46
N LYS A 260 -10.55 19.23 -11.14
CA LYS A 260 -11.39 20.25 -10.49
C LYS A 260 -10.89 21.66 -10.78
N ILE A 261 -9.59 21.90 -10.69
CA ILE A 261 -8.99 23.21 -11.02
C ILE A 261 -9.19 23.53 -12.50
N ILE A 262 -8.89 22.59 -13.41
CA ILE A 262 -9.07 22.78 -14.85
C ILE A 262 -10.49 23.18 -15.18
N LYS A 263 -11.49 22.51 -14.59
CA LYS A 263 -12.91 22.85 -14.74
C LYS A 263 -13.25 24.24 -14.21
N SER A 264 -12.69 24.63 -13.06
CA SER A 264 -12.94 25.95 -12.46
C SER A 264 -12.42 27.10 -13.33
N LEU A 265 -11.41 26.82 -14.18
CA LEU A 265 -10.88 27.76 -15.17
C LEU A 265 -11.65 27.75 -16.50
N GLY A 266 -12.73 27.00 -16.60
CA GLY A 266 -13.53 26.88 -17.83
C GLY A 266 -12.84 26.12 -18.96
N LEU A 267 -11.78 25.35 -18.64
CA LEU A 267 -11.04 24.56 -19.61
C LEU A 267 -11.65 23.16 -19.77
N ARG A 268 -11.60 22.62 -20.98
CA ARG A 268 -12.13 21.29 -21.31
C ARG A 268 -11.02 20.24 -21.29
N MET A 269 -11.40 19.05 -20.90
CA MET A 269 -10.57 17.85 -20.95
C MET A 269 -11.18 16.85 -21.95
N PRO A 270 -10.41 16.27 -22.84
CA PRO A 270 -8.94 16.43 -23.02
C PRO A 270 -8.56 17.61 -23.91
N GLU A 271 -9.51 18.34 -24.55
CA GLU A 271 -9.26 19.25 -25.68
C GLU A 271 -8.30 20.40 -25.33
N ASN A 272 -8.35 20.94 -24.11
CA ASN A 272 -7.44 22.01 -23.69
C ASN A 272 -6.33 21.49 -22.79
N VAL A 273 -6.63 20.49 -21.95
CA VAL A 273 -5.69 19.90 -20.99
C VAL A 273 -6.04 18.43 -20.80
N ALA A 274 -5.07 17.54 -21.02
CA ALA A 274 -5.21 16.12 -20.73
C ALA A 274 -4.78 15.82 -19.30
N VAL A 275 -5.42 14.84 -18.65
CA VAL A 275 -5.07 14.40 -17.29
C VAL A 275 -5.01 12.87 -17.24
N ILE A 276 -3.88 12.35 -16.74
CA ILE A 276 -3.66 10.92 -16.49
C ILE A 276 -3.43 10.73 -14.98
N GLY A 277 -4.16 9.79 -14.37
CA GLY A 277 -4.00 9.34 -13.00
C GLY A 277 -3.11 8.11 -12.87
N THR A 278 -3.05 7.57 -11.68
CA THR A 278 -2.37 6.30 -11.35
C THR A 278 -3.22 5.56 -10.32
N ASP A 279 -3.21 4.24 -10.38
CA ASP A 279 -3.89 3.22 -9.56
C ASP A 279 -5.20 2.70 -10.16
N ASN A 280 -5.83 3.40 -11.09
CA ASN A 280 -7.15 3.08 -11.69
C ASN A 280 -8.18 2.65 -10.63
N THR A 281 -8.32 3.48 -9.61
CA THR A 281 -9.30 3.27 -8.53
C THR A 281 -10.74 3.50 -9.01
N TYR A 282 -11.71 3.12 -8.20
CA TYR A 282 -13.14 3.36 -8.50
C TYR A 282 -13.44 4.86 -8.79
N LEU A 283 -12.67 5.76 -8.21
CA LEU A 283 -12.77 7.19 -8.46
C LEU A 283 -12.72 7.56 -9.95
N THR A 284 -11.93 6.83 -10.75
CA THR A 284 -11.74 7.11 -12.19
C THR A 284 -13.05 7.05 -12.99
N THR A 285 -13.98 6.22 -12.57
CA THR A 285 -15.30 6.05 -13.21
C THR A 285 -16.35 7.04 -12.71
N MET A 286 -16.13 7.63 -11.53
CA MET A 286 -17.07 8.61 -10.94
C MET A 286 -16.80 10.03 -11.40
N LEU A 287 -15.63 10.31 -11.94
CA LEU A 287 -15.28 11.62 -12.47
C LEU A 287 -15.95 11.86 -13.83
N SER A 288 -16.14 13.14 -14.17
CA SER A 288 -16.62 13.56 -15.48
C SER A 288 -15.75 14.72 -15.99
N PRO A 289 -15.01 14.55 -17.11
CA PRO A 289 -14.85 13.29 -17.85
C PRO A 289 -14.28 12.16 -17.00
N THR A 290 -14.48 10.91 -17.41
CA THR A 290 -13.87 9.74 -16.76
C THR A 290 -12.35 9.79 -16.90
N LEU A 291 -11.62 9.39 -15.85
CA LEU A 291 -10.18 9.60 -15.74
C LEU A 291 -9.38 8.45 -16.38
N THR A 292 -8.57 8.77 -17.40
CA THR A 292 -7.49 7.91 -17.89
C THR A 292 -6.48 7.68 -16.77
N SER A 293 -6.08 6.43 -16.52
CA SER A 293 -5.21 6.11 -15.39
C SER A 293 -4.30 4.92 -15.69
N VAL A 294 -3.10 4.93 -15.11
CA VAL A 294 -2.22 3.77 -15.09
C VAL A 294 -2.87 2.69 -14.22
N ASP A 295 -3.00 1.50 -14.77
CA ASP A 295 -3.72 0.37 -14.18
C ASP A 295 -2.82 -0.85 -14.03
N PHE A 296 -3.12 -1.68 -13.04
CA PHE A 296 -2.49 -2.97 -12.81
C PHE A 296 -3.50 -4.00 -12.29
N SER A 297 -3.23 -5.29 -12.46
CA SER A 297 -4.09 -6.33 -11.89
C SER A 297 -4.06 -6.31 -10.37
N LYS A 298 -5.19 -5.96 -9.75
CA LYS A 298 -5.35 -5.95 -8.30
C LYS A 298 -5.28 -7.36 -7.73
N GLU A 299 -5.77 -8.34 -8.49
CA GLU A 299 -5.73 -9.76 -8.14
C GLU A 299 -4.31 -10.30 -8.14
N GLU A 300 -3.53 -9.97 -9.16
CA GLU A 300 -2.13 -10.37 -9.23
C GLU A 300 -1.31 -9.73 -8.12
N PHE A 301 -1.49 -8.42 -7.90
CA PHE A 301 -0.85 -7.69 -6.81
C PHE A 301 -1.17 -8.32 -5.45
N ALA A 302 -2.46 -8.57 -5.18
CA ALA A 302 -2.91 -9.17 -3.92
C ALA A 302 -2.31 -10.56 -3.70
N LYS A 303 -2.28 -11.37 -4.76
CA LYS A 303 -1.68 -12.70 -4.74
C LYS A 303 -0.18 -12.62 -4.45
N GLN A 304 0.57 -11.82 -5.20
CA GLN A 304 2.02 -11.69 -5.05
C GLN A 304 2.37 -11.12 -3.67
N LEU A 305 1.68 -10.09 -3.20
CA LEU A 305 1.87 -9.53 -1.86
C LEU A 305 1.66 -10.59 -0.78
N THR A 306 0.57 -11.36 -0.87
CA THR A 306 0.22 -12.38 0.10
C THR A 306 1.25 -13.52 0.09
N ASP A 307 1.58 -14.03 -1.09
CA ASP A 307 2.50 -15.16 -1.25
C ASP A 307 3.92 -14.77 -0.79
N THR A 308 4.42 -13.58 -1.17
CA THR A 308 5.71 -13.06 -0.72
C THR A 308 5.76 -12.87 0.80
N MET A 309 4.72 -12.26 1.39
CA MET A 309 4.66 -12.07 2.83
C MET A 309 4.72 -13.41 3.57
N LEU A 310 3.94 -14.38 3.14
CA LEU A 310 3.90 -15.70 3.79
C LEU A 310 5.21 -16.49 3.58
N ALA A 311 5.88 -16.34 2.44
CA ALA A 311 7.18 -16.94 2.18
C ALA A 311 8.25 -16.36 3.11
N LEU A 312 8.31 -15.02 3.22
CA LEU A 312 9.22 -14.34 4.16
C LEU A 312 8.97 -14.74 5.62
N ILE A 313 7.69 -14.88 6.04
CA ILE A 313 7.34 -15.36 7.40
C ILE A 313 7.86 -16.79 7.65
N ARG A 314 7.94 -17.62 6.61
CA ARG A 314 8.54 -18.97 6.71
C ARG A 314 10.08 -18.96 6.66
N GLY A 315 10.70 -17.80 6.49
CA GLY A 315 12.16 -17.65 6.34
C GLY A 315 12.67 -18.01 4.93
N GLU A 316 11.80 -18.00 3.93
CA GLU A 316 12.19 -18.22 2.53
C GLU A 316 12.72 -16.91 1.93
N HIS A 317 13.75 -16.98 1.10
CA HIS A 317 14.22 -15.83 0.33
C HIS A 317 13.22 -15.48 -0.79
N CYS A 318 12.95 -14.18 -0.99
CA CYS A 318 12.06 -13.71 -2.03
C CYS A 318 12.75 -12.62 -2.85
N GLU A 319 12.62 -12.71 -4.17
CA GLU A 319 13.00 -11.64 -5.09
C GLU A 319 11.92 -10.54 -5.13
N ASP A 320 12.32 -9.35 -5.57
CA ASP A 320 11.38 -8.25 -5.82
C ASP A 320 10.43 -8.59 -6.97
N VAL A 321 9.15 -8.27 -6.79
CA VAL A 321 8.10 -8.54 -7.79
C VAL A 321 7.54 -7.22 -8.33
N TYR A 322 7.67 -7.04 -9.65
CA TYR A 322 7.11 -5.89 -10.36
C TYR A 322 5.86 -6.32 -11.12
N ILE A 323 4.72 -5.79 -10.71
CA ILE A 323 3.43 -6.07 -11.36
C ILE A 323 3.31 -5.24 -12.63
N HIS A 324 3.02 -5.92 -13.75
CA HIS A 324 2.85 -5.25 -15.03
C HIS A 324 1.72 -4.21 -14.98
N VAL A 325 1.97 -3.06 -15.62
CA VAL A 325 1.00 -1.96 -15.69
C VAL A 325 0.58 -1.68 -17.12
N ASN A 326 -0.64 -1.18 -17.29
CA ASN A 326 -1.18 -0.69 -18.57
C ASN A 326 -1.76 0.71 -18.39
N LEU A 327 -2.03 1.38 -19.50
CA LEU A 327 -2.79 2.63 -19.49
C LEU A 327 -4.26 2.30 -19.80
N SER A 328 -5.14 2.55 -18.83
CA SER A 328 -6.59 2.47 -19.00
C SER A 328 -7.10 3.81 -19.56
N VAL A 329 -7.13 3.90 -20.89
CA VAL A 329 -7.53 5.13 -21.60
C VAL A 329 -9.04 5.35 -21.46
N LYS A 330 -9.41 6.58 -21.07
CA LYS A 330 -10.79 7.05 -20.91
C LYS A 330 -10.91 8.48 -21.48
N GLU A 331 -11.85 9.28 -20.97
CA GLU A 331 -12.22 10.56 -21.58
C GLU A 331 -11.27 11.73 -21.23
N SER A 332 -10.46 11.63 -20.17
CA SER A 332 -9.64 12.77 -19.68
C SER A 332 -8.31 12.97 -20.42
N ALA A 333 -7.92 12.01 -21.27
CA ALA A 333 -6.68 12.10 -22.01
C ALA A 333 -6.75 11.30 -23.31
#